data_7ed03fd06de84d37ce8ee80bb7cb23d2
#
_entry.id   7ed03fd06de84d37ce8ee80bb7cb23d2
#
_cell.length_a   1.000
_cell.length_b   1.000
_cell.length_c   1.000
_cell.angle_alpha   90.00
_cell.angle_beta   90.00
_cell.angle_gamma   90.00
#
_symmetry.space_group_name_H-M   'P 1'
#
loop_
_entity.id
_entity.type
_entity.pdbx_description
1 polymer ?
#
loop_
_entity_poly.entity_id
_entity_poly.type
_entity_poly.pdbx_seq_one_letter_code
_entity_poly.pdbx_strand_id
1 'polypeptide(L)'
;MTTNLLSRGEVPHRSQAKTELTWDLTPVFPSEAAWEADLTRAADLVKTLPQFKGKLKRSGKQLLAYFQLRDSVAQLVEKLYVYSHLKADEDKGNSHYQAMNERALALYTQFGEAISWADPELLSAKPERIESFVAKTKGLELYSHKLAELMLRRDHVRNPEVEELLAQYSQVSQGPSNTFSMLDNADLKLPMVKNEEGVEVQLTHGNYIVFLQSRNPEVRKAAYLGMMSAFDGMRNTIAANYSNKVKGNIFEARARKYPSALAAALGPDNVPLSVYKNLVATAHEYLPVLRRYLDLRKKELAQRNELIDGKLHMWDLYVPIVGDVDYQIDYPAAQKQILKAVAPLGSEYVQALDGGFNSRWVDVHENKGKRSGAYSSGCYGTPPYMLMNWQDNLENMFTLAHEAGHSMHSWFTRKNQPYTYGDYTIFVAEVASTCNEALLAHHLLSVEKSADVRRYLINHQLEAFRTTFFRQTLFAEFEMIAHEAAEKGEALTADKLNEIFLDLNRKYYGDVVDDNDAVKVEWARIPHFYNSFYVYKYATGISAATALASQILSEGAPAVKRYVGFLSSGSSKYSIDLLKGAGVDLSSPKAIKSALDVFKDYLDQFEQLLDSNSLK
;
A
#
# COMPACT_ATOMS: atom_id res chain seq x y z
N MET A 1 -10.33 -14.64 18.64
CA MET A 1 -10.67 -14.69 17.18
C MET A 1 -10.67 -16.07 16.53
N THR A 2 -10.47 -17.14 17.26
CA THR A 2 -10.36 -18.51 16.72
C THR A 2 -11.64 -19.35 16.81
N THR A 3 -12.69 -18.85 17.45
CA THR A 3 -13.87 -19.66 17.75
C THR A 3 -14.93 -19.75 16.66
N ASN A 4 -14.97 -18.82 15.69
CA ASN A 4 -16.02 -18.82 14.65
C ASN A 4 -15.64 -19.59 13.36
N LEU A 5 -14.37 -19.79 13.06
CA LEU A 5 -13.96 -20.64 11.94
C LEU A 5 -14.16 -22.13 12.21
N LEU A 6 -14.11 -22.56 13.48
CA LEU A 6 -14.29 -23.95 13.90
C LEU A 6 -15.77 -24.40 13.99
N SER A 7 -16.71 -23.47 13.90
CA SER A 7 -18.16 -23.77 13.98
C SER A 7 -18.85 -23.79 12.61
N ARG A 8 -18.22 -23.32 11.54
CA ARG A 8 -18.70 -23.46 10.17
C ARG A 8 -18.22 -24.80 9.63
N GLY A 9 -19.13 -25.62 9.09
CA GLY A 9 -18.80 -26.86 8.39
C GLY A 9 -17.76 -26.63 7.26
N GLU A 10 -17.65 -27.57 6.32
CA GLU A 10 -16.73 -27.40 5.17
C GLU A 10 -16.97 -26.10 4.43
N VAL A 11 -15.87 -25.46 3.99
CA VAL A 11 -15.92 -24.24 3.17
C VAL A 11 -16.74 -24.51 1.92
N PRO A 12 -17.80 -23.72 1.61
CA PRO A 12 -18.70 -24.00 0.51
C PRO A 12 -18.00 -23.89 -0.85
N HIS A 13 -18.46 -24.66 -1.83
CA HIS A 13 -18.05 -24.49 -3.22
C HIS A 13 -18.61 -23.20 -3.81
N ARG A 14 -17.93 -22.61 -4.81
CA ARG A 14 -18.40 -21.41 -5.52
C ARG A 14 -19.84 -21.54 -6.03
N SER A 15 -20.24 -22.69 -6.51
CA SER A 15 -21.60 -22.95 -7.01
C SER A 15 -22.69 -22.86 -5.93
N GLN A 16 -22.32 -22.87 -4.65
CA GLN A 16 -23.24 -22.76 -3.51
C GLN A 16 -23.35 -21.32 -3.01
N ALA A 17 -22.49 -20.40 -3.52
CA ALA A 17 -22.55 -19.01 -3.14
C ALA A 17 -23.86 -18.37 -3.63
N LYS A 18 -24.50 -17.59 -2.75
CA LYS A 18 -25.71 -16.85 -3.10
C LYS A 18 -25.38 -15.76 -4.11
N THR A 19 -26.10 -15.73 -5.23
CA THR A 19 -25.84 -14.81 -6.34
C THR A 19 -25.79 -13.35 -5.89
N GLU A 20 -26.67 -12.93 -4.98
CA GLU A 20 -26.74 -11.57 -4.44
C GLU A 20 -25.52 -11.16 -3.61
N LEU A 21 -24.71 -12.13 -3.17
CA LEU A 21 -23.48 -11.93 -2.38
C LEU A 21 -22.21 -12.19 -3.21
N THR A 22 -22.35 -12.26 -4.53
CA THR A 22 -21.23 -12.36 -5.47
C THR A 22 -21.24 -11.16 -6.39
N TRP A 23 -20.07 -10.73 -6.86
CA TRP A 23 -19.98 -9.67 -7.85
C TRP A 23 -20.64 -10.03 -9.19
N ASP A 24 -21.07 -9.01 -9.95
CA ASP A 24 -21.59 -9.15 -11.30
C ASP A 24 -20.59 -8.60 -12.31
N LEU A 25 -19.94 -9.49 -13.04
CA LEU A 25 -18.93 -9.12 -14.04
C LEU A 25 -19.52 -8.92 -15.45
N THR A 26 -20.84 -9.02 -15.63
CA THR A 26 -21.48 -8.80 -16.94
C THR A 26 -21.27 -7.38 -17.50
N PRO A 27 -21.11 -6.31 -16.69
CA PRO A 27 -20.71 -4.99 -17.20
C PRO A 27 -19.29 -4.94 -17.78
N VAL A 28 -18.41 -5.88 -17.39
CA VAL A 28 -17.06 -6.00 -17.99
C VAL A 28 -17.19 -6.75 -19.30
N PHE A 29 -17.68 -8.00 -19.28
CA PHE A 29 -18.02 -8.78 -20.48
C PHE A 29 -19.35 -9.53 -20.26
N PRO A 30 -20.30 -9.39 -21.20
CA PRO A 30 -21.60 -10.03 -21.06
C PRO A 30 -21.53 -11.56 -21.18
N SER A 31 -20.46 -12.11 -21.76
CA SER A 31 -20.21 -13.54 -21.92
C SER A 31 -18.75 -13.81 -22.23
N GLU A 32 -18.32 -15.06 -21.99
CA GLU A 32 -16.98 -15.52 -22.37
C GLU A 32 -16.78 -15.48 -23.90
N ALA A 33 -17.83 -15.72 -24.70
CA ALA A 33 -17.74 -15.59 -26.15
C ALA A 33 -17.42 -14.15 -26.60
N ALA A 34 -17.96 -13.14 -25.89
CA ALA A 34 -17.60 -11.73 -26.15
C ALA A 34 -16.15 -11.46 -25.74
N TRP A 35 -15.68 -12.02 -24.65
CA TRP A 35 -14.29 -11.92 -24.22
C TRP A 35 -13.32 -12.55 -25.25
N GLU A 36 -13.64 -13.76 -25.77
CA GLU A 36 -12.83 -14.44 -26.82
C GLU A 36 -12.75 -13.61 -28.12
N ALA A 37 -13.87 -13.06 -28.55
CA ALA A 37 -13.91 -12.20 -29.73
C ALA A 37 -13.02 -10.97 -29.56
N ASP A 38 -13.09 -10.31 -28.38
CA ASP A 38 -12.30 -9.14 -28.07
C ASP A 38 -10.82 -9.47 -27.85
N LEU A 39 -10.47 -10.66 -27.33
CA LEU A 39 -9.07 -11.11 -27.23
C LEU A 39 -8.43 -11.20 -28.60
N THR A 40 -9.14 -11.80 -29.57
CA THR A 40 -8.68 -11.90 -30.96
C THR A 40 -8.51 -10.51 -31.59
N ARG A 41 -9.50 -9.67 -31.43
CA ARG A 41 -9.48 -8.29 -31.93
C ARG A 41 -8.31 -7.47 -31.35
N ALA A 42 -8.08 -7.57 -30.03
CA ALA A 42 -7.01 -6.87 -29.35
C ALA A 42 -5.63 -7.34 -29.84
N ALA A 43 -5.44 -8.65 -30.02
CA ALA A 43 -4.20 -9.21 -30.55
C ALA A 43 -3.87 -8.68 -31.96
N ASP A 44 -4.87 -8.49 -32.82
CA ASP A 44 -4.65 -7.90 -34.14
C ASP A 44 -4.37 -6.39 -34.07
N LEU A 45 -5.04 -5.66 -33.18
CA LEU A 45 -4.79 -4.23 -32.98
C LEU A 45 -3.38 -3.97 -32.42
N VAL A 46 -2.90 -4.78 -31.50
CA VAL A 46 -1.53 -4.68 -30.93
C VAL A 46 -0.48 -4.71 -32.05
N LYS A 47 -0.64 -5.59 -33.04
CA LYS A 47 0.28 -5.71 -34.20
C LYS A 47 0.34 -4.43 -35.05
N THR A 48 -0.67 -3.55 -34.95
CA THR A 48 -0.71 -2.31 -35.74
C THR A 48 0.05 -1.15 -35.10
N LEU A 49 0.32 -1.19 -33.80
CA LEU A 49 0.98 -0.09 -33.05
C LEU A 49 2.37 0.27 -33.59
N PRO A 50 3.25 -0.71 -33.96
CA PRO A 50 4.57 -0.41 -34.50
C PRO A 50 4.57 0.36 -35.82
N GLN A 51 3.44 0.48 -36.53
CA GLN A 51 3.34 1.31 -37.76
C GLN A 51 3.69 2.79 -37.53
N PHE A 52 3.60 3.27 -36.29
CA PHE A 52 3.94 4.64 -35.91
C PHE A 52 5.43 4.84 -35.59
N LYS A 53 6.23 3.78 -35.51
CA LYS A 53 7.66 3.86 -35.20
C LYS A 53 8.38 4.79 -36.20
N GLY A 54 9.17 5.74 -35.68
CA GLY A 54 9.87 6.76 -36.43
C GLY A 54 8.98 7.92 -36.94
N LYS A 55 7.71 7.99 -36.51
CA LYS A 55 6.76 9.01 -36.97
C LYS A 55 6.31 9.99 -35.88
N LEU A 56 6.51 9.65 -34.56
CA LEU A 56 5.96 10.45 -33.45
C LEU A 56 6.56 11.84 -33.39
N LYS A 57 7.80 12.00 -33.77
CA LYS A 57 8.50 13.31 -33.83
C LYS A 57 8.36 14.04 -35.17
N ARG A 58 7.57 13.53 -36.11
CA ARG A 58 7.39 14.16 -37.44
C ARG A 58 6.30 15.22 -37.42
N SER A 59 5.14 14.91 -36.78
CA SER A 59 4.03 15.85 -36.70
C SER A 59 3.13 15.55 -35.50
N GLY A 60 2.47 16.60 -34.97
CA GLY A 60 1.48 16.45 -33.89
C GLY A 60 0.30 15.57 -34.29
N LYS A 61 -0.10 15.55 -35.57
CA LYS A 61 -1.17 14.66 -36.06
C LYS A 61 -0.80 13.17 -35.93
N GLN A 62 0.45 12.81 -36.25
CA GLN A 62 0.92 11.42 -36.08
C GLN A 62 1.02 11.04 -34.61
N LEU A 63 1.48 11.95 -33.76
CA LEU A 63 1.56 11.73 -32.33
C LEU A 63 0.17 11.55 -31.71
N LEU A 64 -0.79 12.38 -32.08
CA LEU A 64 -2.18 12.26 -31.63
C LEU A 64 -2.81 10.94 -32.06
N ALA A 65 -2.66 10.58 -33.34
CA ALA A 65 -3.20 9.33 -33.86
C ALA A 65 -2.60 8.10 -33.16
N TYR A 66 -1.30 8.13 -32.82
CA TYR A 66 -0.66 7.09 -32.03
C TYR A 66 -1.27 7.00 -30.63
N PHE A 67 -1.40 8.11 -29.92
CA PHE A 67 -1.96 8.09 -28.55
C PHE A 67 -3.41 7.59 -28.54
N GLN A 68 -4.23 8.03 -29.50
CA GLN A 68 -5.62 7.58 -29.59
C GLN A 68 -5.72 6.06 -29.86
N LEU A 69 -4.91 5.53 -30.78
CA LEU A 69 -4.88 4.09 -31.03
C LEU A 69 -4.34 3.32 -29.82
N ARG A 70 -3.21 3.77 -29.25
CA ARG A 70 -2.62 3.16 -28.06
C ARG A 70 -3.63 3.08 -26.91
N ASP A 71 -4.32 4.17 -26.59
CA ASP A 71 -5.28 4.22 -25.49
C ASP A 71 -6.49 3.32 -25.77
N SER A 72 -6.98 3.27 -27.00
CA SER A 72 -8.06 2.35 -27.40
C SER A 72 -7.67 0.88 -27.25
N VAL A 73 -6.44 0.52 -27.64
CA VAL A 73 -5.93 -0.85 -27.49
C VAL A 73 -5.66 -1.17 -26.03
N ALA A 74 -5.08 -0.24 -25.29
CA ALA A 74 -4.81 -0.39 -23.85
C ALA A 74 -6.07 -0.66 -23.04
N GLN A 75 -7.15 0.12 -23.27
CA GLN A 75 -8.45 -0.09 -22.62
C GLN A 75 -8.98 -1.51 -22.87
N LEU A 76 -8.86 -2.00 -24.10
CA LEU A 76 -9.34 -3.33 -24.45
C LEU A 76 -8.51 -4.42 -23.77
N VAL A 77 -7.18 -4.29 -23.80
CA VAL A 77 -6.25 -5.24 -23.15
C VAL A 77 -6.46 -5.26 -21.64
N GLU A 78 -6.60 -4.10 -21.02
CA GLU A 78 -6.87 -3.98 -19.58
C GLU A 78 -8.19 -4.64 -19.20
N LYS A 79 -9.25 -4.39 -19.98
CA LYS A 79 -10.58 -4.98 -19.76
C LYS A 79 -10.56 -6.50 -19.84
N LEU A 80 -9.83 -7.05 -20.81
CA LEU A 80 -9.63 -8.50 -20.98
C LEU A 80 -8.90 -9.11 -19.77
N TYR A 81 -7.85 -8.45 -19.31
CA TYR A 81 -7.07 -8.90 -18.16
C TYR A 81 -7.91 -8.85 -16.87
N VAL A 82 -8.58 -7.72 -16.60
CA VAL A 82 -9.37 -7.55 -15.37
C VAL A 82 -10.48 -8.58 -15.29
N TYR A 83 -11.22 -8.83 -16.35
CA TYR A 83 -12.27 -9.86 -16.35
C TYR A 83 -11.75 -11.25 -16.03
N SER A 84 -10.70 -11.69 -16.74
CA SER A 84 -10.14 -13.03 -16.54
C SER A 84 -9.48 -13.19 -15.17
N HIS A 85 -8.85 -12.12 -14.66
CA HIS A 85 -8.25 -12.08 -13.33
C HIS A 85 -9.31 -12.22 -12.23
N LEU A 86 -10.40 -11.43 -12.30
CA LEU A 86 -11.51 -11.52 -11.34
C LEU A 86 -12.17 -12.90 -11.38
N LYS A 87 -12.35 -13.47 -12.58
CA LYS A 87 -12.88 -14.85 -12.74
C LYS A 87 -11.96 -15.91 -12.12
N ALA A 88 -10.66 -15.79 -12.31
CA ALA A 88 -9.68 -16.70 -11.73
C ALA A 88 -9.60 -16.56 -10.19
N ASP A 89 -9.91 -15.39 -9.63
CA ASP A 89 -9.90 -15.15 -8.19
C ASP A 89 -11.16 -15.67 -7.48
N GLU A 90 -12.26 -15.92 -8.20
CA GLU A 90 -13.44 -16.59 -7.67
C GLU A 90 -13.14 -18.04 -7.22
N ASP A 91 -12.25 -18.72 -7.96
CA ASP A 91 -11.80 -20.08 -7.67
C ASP A 91 -10.47 -20.38 -8.36
N LYS A 92 -9.38 -20.33 -7.61
CA LYS A 92 -8.01 -20.64 -8.09
C LYS A 92 -7.83 -22.09 -8.53
N GLY A 93 -8.74 -22.99 -8.18
CA GLY A 93 -8.76 -24.37 -8.67
C GLY A 93 -9.37 -24.54 -10.07
N ASN A 94 -10.00 -23.48 -10.61
CA ASN A 94 -10.62 -23.53 -11.93
C ASN A 94 -9.61 -23.31 -13.06
N SER A 95 -9.13 -24.39 -13.67
CA SER A 95 -8.12 -24.35 -14.74
C SER A 95 -8.56 -23.58 -15.99
N HIS A 96 -9.87 -23.51 -16.28
CA HIS A 96 -10.39 -22.74 -17.41
C HIS A 96 -10.13 -21.23 -17.22
N TYR A 97 -10.48 -20.67 -16.05
CA TYR A 97 -10.25 -19.26 -15.77
C TYR A 97 -8.78 -18.91 -15.55
N GLN A 98 -7.99 -19.87 -15.05
CA GLN A 98 -6.54 -19.71 -15.04
C GLN A 98 -5.97 -19.55 -16.46
N ALA A 99 -6.36 -20.44 -17.38
CA ALA A 99 -5.91 -20.37 -18.77
C ALA A 99 -6.37 -19.08 -19.47
N MET A 100 -7.59 -18.60 -19.20
CA MET A 100 -8.06 -17.30 -19.70
C MET A 100 -7.16 -16.16 -19.19
N ASN A 101 -6.84 -16.15 -17.90
CA ASN A 101 -6.01 -15.11 -17.29
C ASN A 101 -4.57 -15.12 -17.83
N GLU A 102 -3.97 -16.29 -18.04
CA GLU A 102 -2.65 -16.41 -18.66
C GLU A 102 -2.63 -15.88 -20.09
N ARG A 103 -3.66 -16.14 -20.88
CA ARG A 103 -3.79 -15.63 -22.25
C ARG A 103 -3.93 -14.10 -22.27
N ALA A 104 -4.71 -13.53 -21.35
CA ALA A 104 -4.84 -12.08 -21.20
C ALA A 104 -3.52 -11.44 -20.77
N LEU A 105 -2.79 -12.06 -19.83
CA LEU A 105 -1.48 -11.59 -19.36
C LEU A 105 -0.43 -11.65 -20.48
N ALA A 106 -0.43 -12.70 -21.28
CA ALA A 106 0.43 -12.81 -22.46
C ALA A 106 0.16 -11.67 -23.47
N LEU A 107 -1.11 -11.37 -23.72
CA LEU A 107 -1.49 -10.23 -24.58
C LEU A 107 -1.08 -8.87 -23.98
N TYR A 108 -1.20 -8.70 -22.66
CA TYR A 108 -0.75 -7.50 -21.95
C TYR A 108 0.76 -7.29 -22.13
N THR A 109 1.54 -8.36 -22.03
CA THR A 109 3.00 -8.35 -22.28
C THR A 109 3.30 -7.96 -23.73
N GLN A 110 2.62 -8.57 -24.71
CA GLN A 110 2.78 -8.23 -26.13
C GLN A 110 2.43 -6.77 -26.42
N PHE A 111 1.40 -6.24 -25.77
CA PHE A 111 1.07 -4.82 -25.87
C PHE A 111 2.21 -3.94 -25.35
N GLY A 112 2.78 -4.25 -24.18
CA GLY A 112 3.94 -3.54 -23.62
C GLY A 112 5.13 -3.53 -24.57
N GLU A 113 5.45 -4.69 -25.18
CA GLU A 113 6.52 -4.81 -26.19
C GLU A 113 6.24 -3.96 -27.42
N ALA A 114 4.99 -3.98 -27.93
CA ALA A 114 4.59 -3.25 -29.13
C ALA A 114 4.68 -1.73 -29.00
N ILE A 115 4.66 -1.17 -27.78
CA ILE A 115 4.77 0.28 -27.51
C ILE A 115 6.11 0.71 -26.92
N SER A 116 7.00 -0.20 -26.54
CA SER A 116 8.27 0.08 -25.82
C SER A 116 9.19 1.09 -26.52
N TRP A 117 9.12 1.18 -27.83
CA TRP A 117 9.90 2.10 -28.66
C TRP A 117 9.45 3.56 -28.59
N ALA A 118 8.22 3.83 -28.09
CA ALA A 118 7.59 5.14 -28.22
C ALA A 118 8.22 6.20 -27.29
N ASP A 119 8.43 5.89 -26.01
CA ASP A 119 9.05 6.80 -25.05
C ASP A 119 10.49 7.18 -25.48
N PRO A 120 11.38 6.25 -25.85
CA PRO A 120 12.69 6.58 -26.40
C PRO A 120 12.63 7.49 -27.64
N GLU A 121 11.67 7.24 -28.55
CA GLU A 121 11.51 8.10 -29.74
C GLU A 121 11.11 9.53 -29.34
N LEU A 122 10.16 9.68 -28.43
CA LEU A 122 9.71 11.00 -27.94
C LEU A 122 10.82 11.74 -27.20
N LEU A 123 11.56 11.07 -26.31
CA LEU A 123 12.69 11.64 -25.56
C LEU A 123 13.84 12.06 -26.47
N SER A 124 13.98 11.47 -27.68
CA SER A 124 14.95 11.90 -28.68
C SER A 124 14.58 13.20 -29.40
N ALA A 125 13.32 13.67 -29.26
CA ALA A 125 12.88 14.93 -29.84
C ALA A 125 13.29 16.12 -28.96
N LYS A 126 13.44 17.32 -29.54
CA LYS A 126 13.62 18.55 -28.77
C LYS A 126 12.32 18.87 -28.02
N PRO A 127 12.37 19.29 -26.74
CA PRO A 127 11.16 19.62 -25.95
C PRO A 127 10.28 20.65 -26.68
N GLU A 128 10.89 21.72 -27.22
CA GLU A 128 10.18 22.80 -27.89
C GLU A 128 9.38 22.30 -29.11
N ARG A 129 9.83 21.20 -29.73
CA ARG A 129 9.10 20.56 -30.83
C ARG A 129 7.85 19.87 -30.34
N ILE A 130 7.94 19.12 -29.22
CA ILE A 130 6.76 18.46 -28.60
C ILE A 130 5.77 19.50 -28.10
N GLU A 131 6.24 20.55 -27.42
CA GLU A 131 5.43 21.68 -26.97
C GLU A 131 4.69 22.36 -28.14
N SER A 132 5.42 22.59 -29.25
CA SER A 132 4.83 23.12 -30.48
C SER A 132 3.75 22.21 -31.08
N PHE A 133 3.90 20.88 -30.94
CA PHE A 133 2.86 19.93 -31.37
C PHE A 133 1.63 20.03 -30.49
N VAL A 134 1.81 20.06 -29.16
CA VAL A 134 0.71 20.24 -28.20
C VAL A 134 -0.05 21.54 -28.49
N ALA A 135 0.66 22.65 -28.69
CA ALA A 135 0.05 23.96 -28.93
C ALA A 135 -0.71 24.06 -30.27
N LYS A 136 -0.29 23.31 -31.29
CA LYS A 136 -0.82 23.45 -32.67
C LYS A 136 -1.75 22.32 -33.12
N THR A 137 -1.89 21.25 -32.36
CA THR A 137 -2.67 20.08 -32.76
C THR A 137 -3.84 19.89 -31.79
N LYS A 138 -5.04 20.29 -32.21
CA LYS A 138 -6.27 20.12 -31.44
C LYS A 138 -6.45 18.66 -31.02
N GLY A 139 -6.67 18.42 -29.72
CA GLY A 139 -6.81 17.11 -29.09
C GLY A 139 -5.51 16.59 -28.46
N LEU A 140 -4.33 17.13 -28.84
CA LEU A 140 -3.05 16.72 -28.24
C LEU A 140 -2.81 17.37 -26.88
N GLU A 141 -3.50 18.49 -26.58
CA GLU A 141 -3.53 19.13 -25.27
C GLU A 141 -3.97 18.19 -24.15
N LEU A 142 -4.79 17.19 -24.47
CA LEU A 142 -5.19 16.13 -23.56
C LEU A 142 -4.00 15.38 -22.98
N TYR A 143 -2.93 15.21 -23.74
CA TYR A 143 -1.73 14.46 -23.35
C TYR A 143 -0.60 15.33 -22.81
N SER A 144 -0.87 16.62 -22.55
CA SER A 144 0.16 17.59 -22.15
C SER A 144 0.88 17.19 -20.86
N HIS A 145 0.15 16.77 -19.82
CA HIS A 145 0.74 16.35 -18.56
C HIS A 145 1.57 15.06 -18.74
N LYS A 146 1.05 14.05 -19.43
CA LYS A 146 1.78 12.81 -19.73
C LYS A 146 3.08 13.06 -20.51
N LEU A 147 3.03 13.99 -21.46
CA LEU A 147 4.24 14.40 -22.20
C LEU A 147 5.21 15.17 -21.30
N ALA A 148 4.72 16.03 -20.39
CA ALA A 148 5.55 16.74 -19.42
C ALA A 148 6.23 15.76 -18.45
N GLU A 149 5.51 14.77 -17.92
CA GLU A 149 6.09 13.68 -17.09
C GLU A 149 7.20 12.92 -17.84
N LEU A 150 6.96 12.59 -19.09
CA LEU A 150 7.98 11.95 -19.92
C LEU A 150 9.21 12.85 -20.08
N MET A 151 9.01 14.14 -20.35
CA MET A 151 10.11 15.09 -20.55
C MET A 151 10.91 15.34 -19.28
N LEU A 152 10.34 15.27 -18.07
CA LEU A 152 11.09 15.33 -16.80
C LEU A 152 12.17 14.25 -16.71
N ARG A 153 11.90 13.07 -17.29
CA ARG A 153 12.86 11.96 -17.27
C ARG A 153 14.03 12.17 -18.22
N ARG A 154 13.96 13.16 -19.13
CA ARG A 154 14.92 13.33 -20.24
C ARG A 154 16.36 13.53 -19.75
N ASP A 155 16.59 14.32 -18.71
CA ASP A 155 17.92 14.60 -18.19
C ASP A 155 18.57 13.36 -17.55
N HIS A 156 17.73 12.36 -17.25
CA HIS A 156 18.09 11.08 -16.65
C HIS A 156 18.08 9.91 -17.66
N VAL A 157 17.63 10.15 -18.88
CA VAL A 157 17.75 9.19 -20.00
C VAL A 157 19.08 9.39 -20.69
N ARG A 158 19.75 8.28 -20.98
CA ARG A 158 21.09 8.27 -21.54
C ARG A 158 21.04 8.09 -23.07
N ASN A 159 22.20 8.00 -23.68
CA ASN A 159 22.27 7.63 -25.08
C ASN A 159 21.83 6.17 -25.30
N PRO A 160 21.44 5.75 -26.52
CA PRO A 160 20.91 4.41 -26.79
C PRO A 160 21.79 3.26 -26.30
N GLU A 161 23.10 3.38 -26.44
CA GLU A 161 24.08 2.36 -26.03
C GLU A 161 24.06 2.16 -24.50
N VAL A 162 24.02 3.26 -23.74
CA VAL A 162 23.95 3.21 -22.27
C VAL A 162 22.57 2.72 -21.80
N GLU A 163 21.48 3.12 -22.47
CA GLU A 163 20.13 2.60 -22.14
C GLU A 163 20.01 1.09 -22.37
N GLU A 164 20.63 0.58 -23.44
CA GLU A 164 20.69 -0.86 -23.70
C GLU A 164 21.46 -1.60 -22.60
N LEU A 165 22.61 -1.07 -22.17
CA LEU A 165 23.37 -1.63 -21.04
C LEU A 165 22.58 -1.58 -19.73
N LEU A 166 21.87 -0.48 -19.45
CA LEU A 166 21.04 -0.35 -18.26
C LEU A 166 19.84 -1.31 -18.30
N ALA A 167 19.27 -1.54 -19.48
CA ALA A 167 18.20 -2.54 -19.66
C ALA A 167 18.71 -3.96 -19.39
N GLN A 168 19.90 -4.32 -19.86
CA GLN A 168 20.53 -5.61 -19.53
C GLN A 168 20.89 -5.70 -18.03
N TYR A 169 21.40 -4.61 -17.45
CA TYR A 169 21.71 -4.54 -16.02
C TYR A 169 20.47 -4.75 -15.16
N SER A 170 19.28 -4.42 -15.63
CA SER A 170 18.04 -4.59 -14.84
C SER A 170 17.82 -6.04 -14.39
N GLN A 171 18.24 -7.03 -15.16
CA GLN A 171 18.20 -8.44 -14.78
C GLN A 171 19.20 -8.76 -13.66
N VAL A 172 20.40 -8.19 -13.73
CA VAL A 172 21.44 -8.35 -12.70
C VAL A 172 21.01 -7.68 -11.39
N SER A 173 20.38 -6.50 -11.47
CA SER A 173 19.91 -5.73 -10.32
C SER A 173 18.77 -6.40 -9.54
N GLN A 174 18.07 -7.37 -10.14
CA GLN A 174 17.09 -8.22 -9.43
C GLN A 174 17.75 -9.31 -8.57
N GLY A 175 19.02 -9.62 -8.80
CA GLY A 175 19.76 -10.68 -8.10
C GLY A 175 19.61 -10.60 -6.57
N PRO A 176 19.90 -9.46 -5.92
CA PRO A 176 19.74 -9.33 -4.47
C PRO A 176 18.33 -9.59 -3.97
N SER A 177 17.29 -9.11 -4.65
CA SER A 177 15.89 -9.37 -4.29
C SER A 177 15.55 -10.86 -4.39
N ASN A 178 15.96 -11.50 -5.49
CA ASN A 178 15.75 -12.93 -5.70
C ASN A 178 16.51 -13.77 -4.67
N THR A 179 17.77 -13.45 -4.37
CA THR A 179 18.58 -14.14 -3.37
C THR A 179 17.92 -14.02 -1.99
N PHE A 180 17.47 -12.83 -1.61
CA PHE A 180 16.76 -12.65 -0.34
C PHE A 180 15.47 -13.48 -0.30
N SER A 181 14.69 -13.46 -1.38
CA SER A 181 13.44 -14.22 -1.46
C SER A 181 13.66 -15.72 -1.31
N MET A 182 14.71 -16.27 -1.93
CA MET A 182 15.07 -17.70 -1.75
C MET A 182 15.52 -17.99 -0.33
N LEU A 183 16.39 -17.16 0.24
CA LEU A 183 16.83 -17.30 1.61
C LEU A 183 15.65 -17.26 2.59
N ASP A 184 14.81 -16.23 2.50
CA ASP A 184 13.73 -15.95 3.44
C ASP A 184 12.59 -16.98 3.38
N ASN A 185 12.23 -17.43 2.18
CA ASN A 185 11.05 -18.28 1.98
C ASN A 185 11.38 -19.78 1.80
N ALA A 186 12.63 -20.14 1.49
CA ALA A 186 13.00 -21.52 1.18
C ALA A 186 14.09 -22.09 2.09
N ASP A 187 15.17 -21.34 2.31
CA ASP A 187 16.38 -21.91 2.92
C ASP A 187 16.49 -21.65 4.44
N LEU A 188 15.92 -20.52 4.91
CA LEU A 188 16.01 -20.13 6.32
C LEU A 188 15.18 -21.06 7.20
N LYS A 189 15.86 -21.74 8.11
CA LYS A 189 15.20 -22.64 9.06
C LYS A 189 14.86 -21.87 10.33
N LEU A 190 13.58 -21.61 10.51
CA LEU A 190 13.07 -21.05 11.75
C LEU A 190 12.95 -22.15 12.82
N PRO A 191 13.19 -21.84 14.11
CA PRO A 191 13.20 -22.84 15.17
C PRO A 191 11.80 -23.35 15.53
N MET A 192 11.78 -24.45 16.29
CA MET A 192 10.61 -24.88 17.04
C MET A 192 10.47 -23.98 18.27
N VAL A 193 9.25 -23.57 18.60
CA VAL A 193 8.90 -22.79 19.79
C VAL A 193 7.68 -23.39 20.47
N LYS A 194 7.57 -23.26 21.78
CA LYS A 194 6.40 -23.74 22.51
C LYS A 194 5.27 -22.70 22.44
N ASN A 195 4.08 -23.17 22.14
CA ASN A 195 2.85 -22.38 22.25
C ASN A 195 2.35 -22.30 23.71
N GLU A 196 1.18 -21.68 23.94
CA GLU A 196 0.60 -21.51 25.28
C GLU A 196 0.27 -22.85 25.96
N GLU A 197 -0.03 -23.89 25.20
CA GLU A 197 -0.28 -25.25 25.68
C GLU A 197 1.00 -26.06 25.91
N GLY A 198 2.18 -25.47 25.67
CA GLY A 198 3.47 -26.12 25.82
C GLY A 198 3.84 -27.07 24.67
N VAL A 199 3.05 -27.09 23.59
CA VAL A 199 3.31 -27.89 22.38
C VAL A 199 4.36 -27.21 21.53
N GLU A 200 5.34 -27.98 21.05
CA GLU A 200 6.34 -27.49 20.11
C GLU A 200 5.74 -27.28 18.72
N VAL A 201 5.84 -26.05 18.21
CA VAL A 201 5.32 -25.63 16.90
C VAL A 201 6.45 -24.99 16.09
N GLN A 202 6.52 -25.34 14.80
CA GLN A 202 7.45 -24.69 13.87
C GLN A 202 7.12 -23.21 13.77
N LEU A 203 8.08 -22.32 14.09
CA LEU A 203 7.94 -20.90 13.83
C LEU A 203 7.94 -20.65 12.32
N THR A 204 7.07 -19.78 11.85
CA THR A 204 6.95 -19.37 10.45
C THR A 204 6.69 -17.87 10.36
N HIS A 205 6.85 -17.25 9.18
CA HIS A 205 6.44 -15.86 8.96
C HIS A 205 4.93 -15.66 9.22
N GLY A 206 4.10 -16.65 8.87
CA GLY A 206 2.66 -16.58 9.03
C GLY A 206 2.16 -16.64 10.48
N ASN A 207 2.84 -17.40 11.35
CA ASN A 207 2.42 -17.53 12.75
C ASN A 207 3.22 -16.65 13.73
N TYR A 208 4.26 -15.97 13.25
CA TYR A 208 5.13 -15.13 14.10
C TYR A 208 4.34 -14.06 14.86
N ILE A 209 3.47 -13.31 14.18
CA ILE A 209 2.67 -12.27 14.85
C ILE A 209 1.66 -12.89 15.81
N VAL A 210 1.10 -14.05 15.50
CA VAL A 210 0.20 -14.78 16.41
C VAL A 210 0.91 -15.12 17.72
N PHE A 211 2.16 -15.59 17.65
CA PHE A 211 2.98 -15.82 18.85
C PHE A 211 3.25 -14.53 19.63
N LEU A 212 3.51 -13.40 18.94
CA LEU A 212 3.74 -12.11 19.61
C LEU A 212 2.46 -11.50 20.22
N GLN A 213 1.29 -11.99 19.85
CA GLN A 213 0.00 -11.62 20.45
C GLN A 213 -0.38 -12.51 21.65
N SER A 214 0.38 -13.56 21.96
CA SER A 214 0.15 -14.42 23.11
C SER A 214 0.17 -13.62 24.41
N ARG A 215 -0.71 -13.95 25.35
CA ARG A 215 -0.71 -13.34 26.68
C ARG A 215 0.44 -13.85 27.56
N ASN A 216 1.00 -15.01 27.23
CA ASN A 216 2.17 -15.55 27.93
C ASN A 216 3.47 -14.87 27.42
N PRO A 217 4.15 -14.07 28.27
CA PRO A 217 5.35 -13.34 27.85
C PRO A 217 6.53 -14.24 27.48
N GLU A 218 6.62 -15.45 28.04
CA GLU A 218 7.69 -16.41 27.66
C GLU A 218 7.47 -16.95 26.23
N VAL A 219 6.22 -17.14 25.82
CA VAL A 219 5.88 -17.53 24.45
C VAL A 219 6.28 -16.43 23.45
N ARG A 220 5.94 -15.16 23.74
CA ARG A 220 6.32 -14.02 22.91
C ARG A 220 7.83 -13.89 22.79
N LYS A 221 8.54 -13.98 23.94
CA LYS A 221 10.01 -13.91 24.01
C LYS A 221 10.66 -15.02 23.19
N ALA A 222 10.21 -16.27 23.36
CA ALA A 222 10.76 -17.40 22.63
C ALA A 222 10.59 -17.26 21.12
N ALA A 223 9.41 -16.83 20.66
CA ALA A 223 9.14 -16.59 19.24
C ALA A 223 10.00 -15.44 18.69
N TYR A 224 10.10 -14.32 19.42
CA TYR A 224 10.89 -13.16 19.00
C TYR A 224 12.37 -13.51 18.90
N LEU A 225 12.94 -14.07 19.96
CA LEU A 225 14.37 -14.43 19.99
C LEU A 225 14.69 -15.54 18.98
N GLY A 226 13.77 -16.48 18.78
CA GLY A 226 13.89 -17.52 17.76
C GLY A 226 13.97 -16.94 16.35
N MET A 227 13.10 -16.00 16.03
CA MET A 227 13.10 -15.27 14.75
C MET A 227 14.41 -14.48 14.58
N MET A 228 14.78 -13.65 15.56
CA MET A 228 15.99 -12.82 15.49
C MET A 228 17.27 -13.70 15.37
N SER A 229 17.35 -14.80 16.12
CA SER A 229 18.50 -15.70 16.07
C SER A 229 18.68 -16.39 14.72
N ALA A 230 17.58 -16.75 14.05
CA ALA A 230 17.65 -17.35 12.71
C ALA A 230 18.26 -16.35 11.69
N PHE A 231 17.82 -15.10 11.70
CA PHE A 231 18.40 -14.06 10.84
C PHE A 231 19.82 -13.67 11.25
N ASP A 232 20.13 -13.64 12.55
CA ASP A 232 21.49 -13.36 13.05
C ASP A 232 22.50 -14.41 12.58
N GLY A 233 22.09 -15.67 12.51
CA GLY A 233 22.91 -16.76 11.95
C GLY A 233 23.31 -16.54 10.50
N MET A 234 22.54 -15.75 9.74
CA MET A 234 22.78 -15.44 8.33
C MET A 234 23.16 -13.97 8.09
N ARG A 235 23.37 -13.16 9.15
CA ARG A 235 23.55 -11.71 9.07
C ARG A 235 24.62 -11.25 8.08
N ASN A 236 25.74 -11.97 7.99
CA ASN A 236 26.84 -11.59 7.09
C ASN A 236 26.45 -11.76 5.62
N THR A 237 25.75 -12.87 5.29
CA THR A 237 25.25 -13.13 3.93
C THR A 237 24.18 -12.10 3.55
N ILE A 238 23.25 -11.82 4.46
CA ILE A 238 22.18 -10.85 4.24
C ILE A 238 22.76 -9.44 4.12
N ALA A 239 23.75 -9.06 4.95
CA ALA A 239 24.43 -7.76 4.85
C ALA A 239 25.15 -7.59 3.52
N ALA A 240 25.87 -8.62 3.05
CA ALA A 240 26.53 -8.59 1.76
C ALA A 240 25.51 -8.43 0.61
N ASN A 241 24.40 -9.16 0.69
CA ASN A 241 23.32 -9.10 -0.29
C ASN A 241 22.63 -7.72 -0.29
N TYR A 242 22.30 -7.17 0.89
CA TYR A 242 21.72 -5.83 0.99
C TYR A 242 22.70 -4.74 0.54
N SER A 243 23.99 -4.86 0.90
CA SER A 243 25.04 -3.96 0.40
C SER A 243 25.09 -3.95 -1.15
N ASN A 244 24.92 -5.11 -1.78
CA ASN A 244 24.88 -5.21 -3.23
C ASN A 244 23.61 -4.53 -3.80
N LYS A 245 22.46 -4.64 -3.14
CA LYS A 245 21.24 -3.90 -3.51
C LYS A 245 21.47 -2.38 -3.45
N VAL A 246 22.03 -1.88 -2.33
CA VAL A 246 22.36 -0.46 -2.15
C VAL A 246 23.34 0.03 -3.23
N LYS A 247 24.41 -0.72 -3.50
CA LYS A 247 25.37 -0.40 -4.58
C LYS A 247 24.71 -0.37 -5.96
N GLY A 248 23.77 -1.28 -6.23
CA GLY A 248 22.99 -1.29 -7.46
C GLY A 248 22.17 -0.01 -7.62
N ASN A 249 21.49 0.43 -6.56
CA ASN A 249 20.71 1.68 -6.58
C ASN A 249 21.62 2.91 -6.79
N ILE A 250 22.80 2.96 -6.14
CA ILE A 250 23.78 4.05 -6.31
C ILE A 250 24.35 4.04 -7.73
N PHE A 251 24.65 2.86 -8.28
CA PHE A 251 25.11 2.74 -9.67
C PHE A 251 24.06 3.29 -10.63
N GLU A 252 22.81 2.88 -10.51
CA GLU A 252 21.72 3.35 -11.37
C GLU A 252 21.51 4.86 -11.26
N ALA A 253 21.49 5.40 -10.03
CA ALA A 253 21.40 6.84 -9.79
C ALA A 253 22.52 7.63 -10.49
N ARG A 254 23.78 7.17 -10.36
CA ARG A 254 24.93 7.80 -11.01
C ARG A 254 24.88 7.67 -12.52
N ALA A 255 24.56 6.48 -13.05
CA ALA A 255 24.44 6.25 -14.48
C ALA A 255 23.37 7.14 -15.11
N ARG A 256 22.27 7.38 -14.41
CA ARG A 256 21.16 8.26 -14.81
C ARG A 256 21.35 9.72 -14.39
N LYS A 257 22.49 10.10 -13.80
CA LYS A 257 22.82 11.47 -13.35
C LYS A 257 21.89 12.03 -12.28
N TYR A 258 21.36 11.19 -11.41
CA TYR A 258 20.72 11.67 -10.19
C TYR A 258 21.78 12.01 -9.14
N PRO A 259 21.51 13.02 -8.26
CA PRO A 259 22.46 13.41 -7.22
C PRO A 259 22.63 12.36 -6.11
N SER A 260 21.67 11.46 -5.91
CA SER A 260 21.69 10.38 -4.92
C SER A 260 20.73 9.26 -5.31
N ALA A 261 20.87 8.09 -4.67
CA ALA A 261 19.94 6.98 -4.83
C ALA A 261 18.52 7.36 -4.36
N LEU A 262 18.39 8.12 -3.27
CA LEU A 262 17.10 8.65 -2.81
C LEU A 262 16.47 9.56 -3.87
N ALA A 263 17.23 10.49 -4.48
CA ALA A 263 16.71 11.35 -5.53
C ALA A 263 16.26 10.55 -6.77
N ALA A 264 16.98 9.47 -7.11
CA ALA A 264 16.59 8.59 -8.20
C ALA A 264 15.30 7.82 -7.92
N ALA A 265 15.08 7.42 -6.66
CA ALA A 265 13.85 6.73 -6.25
C ALA A 265 12.61 7.65 -6.24
N LEU A 266 12.78 8.92 -5.87
CA LEU A 266 11.69 9.91 -5.79
C LEU A 266 11.39 10.59 -7.14
N GLY A 267 12.38 10.63 -8.03
CA GLY A 267 12.30 11.34 -9.32
C GLY A 267 11.16 10.93 -10.23
N PRO A 268 10.90 9.63 -10.47
CA PRO A 268 9.82 9.17 -11.32
C PRO A 268 8.42 9.67 -10.90
N ASP A 269 8.16 9.78 -9.61
CA ASP A 269 6.90 10.27 -9.04
C ASP A 269 6.90 11.81 -8.85
N ASN A 270 7.98 12.48 -9.25
CA ASN A 270 8.22 13.92 -9.02
C ASN A 270 8.02 14.33 -7.54
N VAL A 271 8.45 13.48 -6.61
CA VAL A 271 8.36 13.75 -5.18
C VAL A 271 9.59 14.54 -4.73
N PRO A 272 9.42 15.75 -4.17
CA PRO A 272 10.55 16.52 -3.64
C PRO A 272 11.26 15.80 -2.48
N LEU A 273 12.58 15.90 -2.41
CA LEU A 273 13.38 15.37 -1.29
C LEU A 273 12.90 15.87 0.08
N SER A 274 12.33 17.09 0.12
CA SER A 274 11.76 17.67 1.34
C SER A 274 10.63 16.82 1.93
N VAL A 275 9.84 16.11 1.11
CA VAL A 275 8.77 15.23 1.60
C VAL A 275 9.36 14.14 2.50
N TYR A 276 10.39 13.46 2.03
CA TYR A 276 11.06 12.40 2.79
C TYR A 276 11.73 12.93 4.07
N LYS A 277 12.48 14.03 3.93
CA LYS A 277 13.20 14.64 5.06
C LYS A 277 12.25 15.21 6.12
N ASN A 278 11.17 15.87 5.70
CA ASN A 278 10.16 16.39 6.62
C ASN A 278 9.42 15.28 7.36
N LEU A 279 9.17 14.14 6.70
CA LEU A 279 8.57 12.98 7.33
C LEU A 279 9.43 12.52 8.53
N VAL A 280 10.71 12.26 8.29
CA VAL A 280 11.66 11.82 9.33
C VAL A 280 11.78 12.88 10.45
N ALA A 281 11.98 14.14 10.09
CA ALA A 281 12.14 15.22 11.07
C ALA A 281 10.87 15.40 11.93
N THR A 282 9.69 15.34 11.32
CA THR A 282 8.44 15.50 12.06
C THR A 282 8.15 14.28 12.95
N ALA A 283 8.47 13.06 12.48
CA ALA A 283 8.39 11.88 13.33
C ALA A 283 9.23 12.04 14.61
N HIS A 284 10.45 12.59 14.50
CA HIS A 284 11.31 12.83 15.67
C HIS A 284 10.69 13.81 16.67
N GLU A 285 9.99 14.85 16.21
CA GLU A 285 9.31 15.78 17.11
C GLU A 285 8.20 15.11 17.93
N TYR A 286 7.58 14.03 17.41
CA TYR A 286 6.48 13.31 18.06
C TYR A 286 6.92 12.00 18.76
N LEU A 287 8.21 11.67 18.80
CA LEU A 287 8.69 10.53 19.58
C LEU A 287 8.29 10.58 21.08
N PRO A 288 8.24 11.74 21.74
CA PRO A 288 7.70 11.79 23.12
C PRO A 288 6.27 11.29 23.23
N VAL A 289 5.42 11.54 22.22
CA VAL A 289 4.02 11.05 22.22
C VAL A 289 3.99 9.54 21.98
N LEU A 290 4.80 9.02 21.06
CA LEU A 290 4.95 7.57 20.87
C LEU A 290 5.39 6.87 22.15
N ARG A 291 6.41 7.42 22.83
CA ARG A 291 6.93 6.85 24.08
C ARG A 291 5.89 6.88 25.21
N ARG A 292 5.06 7.93 25.27
CA ARG A 292 3.92 8.01 26.20
C ARG A 292 2.93 6.87 25.94
N TYR A 293 2.60 6.58 24.68
CA TYR A 293 1.77 5.42 24.33
C TYR A 293 2.40 4.09 24.75
N LEU A 294 3.71 3.93 24.54
CA LEU A 294 4.44 2.72 24.94
C LEU A 294 4.51 2.56 26.47
N ASP A 295 4.66 3.66 27.20
CA ASP A 295 4.62 3.65 28.66
C ASP A 295 3.24 3.25 29.19
N LEU A 296 2.17 3.71 28.54
CA LEU A 296 0.82 3.27 28.83
C LEU A 296 0.66 1.76 28.55
N ARG A 297 1.15 1.26 27.41
CA ARG A 297 1.20 -0.18 27.11
C ARG A 297 1.92 -0.97 28.20
N LYS A 298 3.08 -0.48 28.64
CA LYS A 298 3.83 -1.08 29.75
C LYS A 298 3.00 -1.17 31.02
N LYS A 299 2.30 -0.09 31.40
CA LYS A 299 1.45 -0.07 32.59
C LYS A 299 0.32 -1.10 32.52
N GLU A 300 -0.39 -1.15 31.39
CA GLU A 300 -1.50 -2.10 31.19
C GLU A 300 -1.04 -3.57 31.25
N LEU A 301 0.10 -3.90 30.63
CA LEU A 301 0.64 -5.25 30.67
C LEU A 301 1.19 -5.62 32.05
N ALA A 302 1.81 -4.67 32.77
CA ALA A 302 2.30 -4.88 34.13
C ALA A 302 1.15 -5.19 35.12
N GLN A 303 0.00 -4.49 35.03
CA GLN A 303 -1.18 -4.76 35.84
C GLN A 303 -1.73 -6.17 35.65
N ARG A 304 -1.50 -6.77 34.50
CA ARG A 304 -1.94 -8.14 34.16
C ARG A 304 -0.87 -9.20 34.45
N ASN A 305 0.28 -8.81 34.97
CA ASN A 305 1.46 -9.68 35.12
C ASN A 305 1.91 -10.33 33.79
N GLU A 306 1.75 -9.61 32.69
CA GLU A 306 2.10 -10.07 31.34
C GLU A 306 3.49 -9.58 30.88
N LEU A 307 4.34 -9.07 31.77
CA LEU A 307 5.71 -8.63 31.50
C LEU A 307 6.75 -9.49 32.20
N ILE A 308 7.91 -9.68 31.56
CA ILE A 308 9.10 -10.25 32.17
C ILE A 308 9.87 -9.11 32.85
N ASP A 309 10.30 -9.32 34.09
CA ASP A 309 11.08 -8.36 34.90
C ASP A 309 10.43 -6.96 35.02
N GLY A 310 9.12 -6.84 34.79
CA GLY A 310 8.40 -5.57 34.80
C GLY A 310 8.82 -4.60 33.69
N LYS A 311 9.55 -5.09 32.68
CA LYS A 311 10.02 -4.29 31.55
C LYS A 311 9.19 -4.57 30.30
N LEU A 312 8.96 -3.51 29.51
CA LEU A 312 8.41 -3.65 28.16
C LEU A 312 9.53 -3.98 27.19
N HIS A 313 9.43 -5.10 26.51
CA HIS A 313 10.40 -5.53 25.51
C HIS A 313 9.85 -5.43 24.09
N MET A 314 10.72 -5.57 23.08
CA MET A 314 10.32 -5.56 21.68
C MET A 314 9.28 -6.64 21.34
N TRP A 315 9.30 -7.78 22.00
CA TRP A 315 8.29 -8.83 21.83
C TRP A 315 6.92 -8.52 22.45
N ASP A 316 6.81 -7.47 23.28
CA ASP A 316 5.55 -7.07 23.93
C ASP A 316 4.77 -6.01 23.11
N LEU A 317 5.33 -5.59 21.96
CA LEU A 317 4.72 -4.50 21.17
C LEU A 317 3.48 -4.93 20.38
N TYR A 318 3.21 -6.23 20.26
CA TYR A 318 2.07 -6.75 19.49
C TYR A 318 0.98 -7.41 20.34
N VAL A 319 1.26 -7.68 21.61
CA VAL A 319 0.23 -8.24 22.50
C VAL A 319 -0.88 -7.23 22.71
N PRO A 320 -2.18 -7.64 22.63
CA PRO A 320 -3.30 -6.72 22.85
C PRO A 320 -3.33 -6.15 24.27
N ILE A 321 -3.39 -4.83 24.38
CA ILE A 321 -3.54 -4.12 25.68
C ILE A 321 -5.00 -3.83 26.04
N VAL A 322 -5.92 -4.08 25.13
CA VAL A 322 -7.36 -4.06 25.36
C VAL A 322 -7.90 -5.48 25.33
N GLY A 323 -8.96 -5.74 26.06
CA GLY A 323 -9.66 -7.03 25.98
C GLY A 323 -10.24 -7.28 24.60
N ASP A 324 -10.41 -8.55 24.26
CA ASP A 324 -11.17 -8.91 23.07
C ASP A 324 -12.60 -8.37 23.22
N VAL A 325 -13.06 -7.68 22.20
CA VAL A 325 -14.42 -7.19 22.12
C VAL A 325 -15.17 -8.10 21.16
N ASP A 326 -16.20 -8.77 21.69
CA ASP A 326 -17.14 -9.52 20.85
C ASP A 326 -18.08 -8.56 20.13
N TYR A 327 -17.56 -7.95 19.05
CA TYR A 327 -18.33 -7.05 18.21
C TYR A 327 -18.76 -7.78 16.96
N GLN A 328 -19.94 -8.42 17.05
CA GLN A 328 -20.55 -9.11 15.93
C GLN A 328 -21.37 -8.13 15.11
N ILE A 329 -21.09 -8.09 13.80
CA ILE A 329 -21.83 -7.25 12.85
C ILE A 329 -21.97 -7.98 11.54
N ASP A 330 -23.17 -8.18 11.07
CA ASP A 330 -23.44 -8.79 9.77
C ASP A 330 -23.12 -7.82 8.62
N TYR A 331 -22.95 -8.36 7.44
CA TYR A 331 -22.59 -7.59 6.26
C TYR A 331 -23.55 -6.44 5.93
N PRO A 332 -24.91 -6.62 5.95
CA PRO A 332 -25.85 -5.52 5.73
C PRO A 332 -25.80 -4.41 6.79
N ALA A 333 -25.55 -4.77 8.05
CA ALA A 333 -25.41 -3.77 9.11
C ALA A 333 -24.09 -2.99 8.96
N ALA A 334 -22.99 -3.66 8.58
CA ALA A 334 -21.71 -3.02 8.29
C ALA A 334 -21.82 -2.02 7.13
N GLN A 335 -22.48 -2.37 6.03
CA GLN A 335 -22.76 -1.43 4.93
C GLN A 335 -23.47 -0.17 5.43
N LYS A 336 -24.50 -0.31 6.28
CA LYS A 336 -25.23 0.83 6.86
C LYS A 336 -24.34 1.72 7.74
N GLN A 337 -23.44 1.13 8.52
CA GLN A 337 -22.50 1.91 9.34
C GLN A 337 -21.48 2.66 8.46
N ILE A 338 -20.96 2.01 7.42
CA ILE A 338 -20.03 2.64 6.48
C ILE A 338 -20.70 3.81 5.75
N LEU A 339 -21.93 3.63 5.23
CA LEU A 339 -22.67 4.72 4.56
C LEU A 339 -22.92 5.91 5.48
N LYS A 340 -23.20 5.68 6.79
CA LYS A 340 -23.30 6.75 7.77
C LYS A 340 -21.95 7.42 8.03
N ALA A 341 -20.89 6.63 8.12
CA ALA A 341 -19.54 7.14 8.37
C ALA A 341 -19.04 8.06 7.25
N VAL A 342 -19.36 7.73 6.00
CA VAL A 342 -18.97 8.54 4.83
C VAL A 342 -19.98 9.62 4.46
N ALA A 343 -21.08 9.77 5.21
CA ALA A 343 -22.08 10.81 4.97
C ALA A 343 -21.51 12.25 4.90
N PRO A 344 -20.48 12.62 5.67
CA PRO A 344 -19.82 13.92 5.52
C PRO A 344 -19.26 14.19 4.12
N LEU A 345 -18.96 13.15 3.31
CA LEU A 345 -18.45 13.29 1.94
C LEU A 345 -19.51 13.73 0.93
N GLY A 346 -20.78 13.85 1.34
CA GLY A 346 -21.87 14.35 0.53
C GLY A 346 -22.68 13.27 -0.19
N SER A 347 -23.83 13.71 -0.71
CA SER A 347 -24.84 12.80 -1.27
C SER A 347 -24.35 12.01 -2.50
N GLU A 348 -23.52 12.61 -3.35
CA GLU A 348 -22.98 11.93 -4.55
C GLU A 348 -22.10 10.72 -4.16
N TYR A 349 -21.24 10.90 -3.15
CA TYR A 349 -20.38 9.82 -2.65
C TYR A 349 -21.23 8.70 -2.05
N VAL A 350 -22.16 9.05 -1.16
CA VAL A 350 -23.03 8.07 -0.47
C VAL A 350 -23.90 7.31 -1.47
N GLN A 351 -24.55 8.00 -2.42
CA GLN A 351 -25.39 7.36 -3.43
C GLN A 351 -24.60 6.43 -4.36
N ALA A 352 -23.39 6.83 -4.75
CA ALA A 352 -22.55 5.98 -5.60
C ALA A 352 -22.10 4.72 -4.86
N LEU A 353 -21.69 4.83 -3.59
CA LEU A 353 -21.27 3.68 -2.79
C LEU A 353 -22.47 2.77 -2.45
N ASP A 354 -23.62 3.34 -2.05
CA ASP A 354 -24.86 2.57 -1.81
C ASP A 354 -25.32 1.83 -3.07
N GLY A 355 -25.30 2.55 -4.21
CA GLY A 355 -25.56 1.95 -5.52
C GLY A 355 -24.61 0.79 -5.83
N GLY A 356 -23.33 0.91 -5.49
CA GLY A 356 -22.33 -0.12 -5.65
C GLY A 356 -22.63 -1.37 -4.80
N PHE A 357 -22.96 -1.18 -3.53
CA PHE A 357 -23.35 -2.26 -2.63
C PHE A 357 -24.59 -3.00 -3.14
N ASN A 358 -25.56 -2.28 -3.71
CA ASN A 358 -26.80 -2.85 -4.25
C ASN A 358 -26.66 -3.39 -5.68
N SER A 359 -25.56 -3.07 -6.39
CA SER A 359 -25.30 -3.51 -7.77
C SER A 359 -24.25 -4.62 -7.87
N ARG A 360 -24.04 -5.37 -6.80
CA ARG A 360 -23.14 -6.52 -6.78
C ARG A 360 -21.69 -6.19 -7.17
N TRP A 361 -21.16 -5.07 -6.63
CA TRP A 361 -19.72 -4.77 -6.77
C TRP A 361 -18.86 -5.66 -5.88
N VAL A 362 -19.45 -6.30 -4.87
CA VAL A 362 -18.71 -7.03 -3.83
C VAL A 362 -18.92 -8.54 -3.95
N ASP A 363 -17.84 -9.29 -3.99
CA ASP A 363 -17.82 -10.72 -3.77
C ASP A 363 -17.52 -10.99 -2.30
N VAL A 364 -18.54 -11.34 -1.53
CA VAL A 364 -18.57 -11.14 -0.07
C VAL A 364 -17.89 -12.26 0.69
N HIS A 365 -18.39 -13.50 0.56
CA HIS A 365 -17.98 -14.59 1.44
C HIS A 365 -16.86 -15.44 0.86
N GLU A 366 -16.11 -16.09 1.75
CA GLU A 366 -15.16 -17.14 1.39
C GLU A 366 -15.86 -18.31 0.71
N ASN A 367 -15.20 -18.89 -0.28
CA ASN A 367 -15.54 -20.17 -0.86
C ASN A 367 -14.26 -20.96 -1.18
N LYS A 368 -14.41 -22.29 -1.41
CA LYS A 368 -13.29 -23.15 -1.75
C LYS A 368 -12.58 -22.64 -3.00
N GLY A 369 -11.26 -22.46 -2.91
CA GLY A 369 -10.43 -21.97 -4.01
C GLY A 369 -10.45 -20.47 -4.22
N LYS A 370 -11.28 -19.69 -3.54
CA LYS A 370 -11.29 -18.23 -3.62
C LYS A 370 -9.98 -17.65 -3.12
N ARG A 371 -9.49 -16.61 -3.76
CA ARG A 371 -8.30 -15.87 -3.32
C ARG A 371 -8.50 -15.30 -1.91
N SER A 372 -7.51 -15.50 -1.04
CA SER A 372 -7.50 -14.97 0.33
C SER A 372 -7.26 -13.45 0.35
N GLY A 373 -7.58 -12.83 1.49
CA GLY A 373 -7.46 -11.38 1.69
C GLY A 373 -8.64 -10.60 1.12
N ALA A 374 -8.44 -9.31 0.88
CA ALA A 374 -9.41 -8.40 0.27
C ALA A 374 -8.68 -7.48 -0.72
N TYR A 375 -9.40 -6.97 -1.70
CA TYR A 375 -8.90 -5.94 -2.61
C TYR A 375 -10.03 -5.27 -3.38
N SER A 376 -9.77 -4.05 -3.87
CA SER A 376 -10.57 -3.38 -4.90
C SER A 376 -9.86 -3.44 -6.25
N SER A 377 -10.61 -3.70 -7.32
CA SER A 377 -10.11 -3.79 -8.69
C SER A 377 -11.15 -3.25 -9.68
N GLY A 378 -10.81 -3.23 -10.96
CA GLY A 378 -11.67 -2.77 -12.05
C GLY A 378 -10.85 -2.09 -13.13
N CYS A 379 -11.49 -1.68 -14.22
CA CYS A 379 -10.85 -0.98 -15.33
C CYS A 379 -11.71 0.19 -15.82
N TYR A 380 -11.13 1.03 -16.66
CA TYR A 380 -11.83 2.17 -17.22
C TYR A 380 -13.09 1.76 -17.98
N GLY A 381 -14.21 2.45 -17.70
CA GLY A 381 -15.51 2.17 -18.32
C GLY A 381 -16.28 1.00 -17.68
N THR A 382 -15.82 0.49 -16.55
CA THR A 382 -16.53 -0.53 -15.75
C THR A 382 -16.74 -0.06 -14.31
N PRO A 383 -17.67 -0.66 -13.55
CA PRO A 383 -17.70 -0.48 -12.11
C PRO A 383 -16.40 -0.93 -11.44
N PRO A 384 -16.05 -0.42 -10.26
CA PRO A 384 -15.07 -1.04 -9.40
C PRO A 384 -15.66 -2.32 -8.78
N TYR A 385 -14.78 -3.29 -8.48
CA TYR A 385 -15.16 -4.56 -7.87
C TYR A 385 -14.33 -4.81 -6.62
N MET A 386 -14.95 -5.34 -5.57
CA MET A 386 -14.30 -5.67 -4.30
C MET A 386 -14.35 -7.18 -4.07
N LEU A 387 -13.20 -7.79 -3.78
CA LEU A 387 -13.16 -9.16 -3.25
C LEU A 387 -13.04 -9.08 -1.74
N MET A 388 -13.90 -9.78 -1.03
CA MET A 388 -13.88 -9.94 0.42
C MET A 388 -13.85 -11.43 0.80
N ASN A 389 -13.41 -11.71 2.01
CA ASN A 389 -13.62 -12.99 2.69
C ASN A 389 -14.27 -12.67 4.05
N TRP A 390 -15.50 -12.20 3.95
CA TRP A 390 -16.25 -11.59 5.05
C TRP A 390 -16.49 -12.53 6.21
N GLN A 391 -16.21 -12.04 7.40
CA GLN A 391 -16.52 -12.64 8.69
C GLN A 391 -17.17 -11.57 9.56
N ASP A 392 -18.29 -11.86 10.17
CA ASP A 392 -19.17 -10.95 10.88
C ASP A 392 -18.49 -10.26 12.10
N ASN A 393 -17.41 -9.50 11.87
CA ASN A 393 -16.63 -8.83 12.91
C ASN A 393 -16.22 -7.40 12.52
N LEU A 394 -15.73 -6.66 13.52
CA LEU A 394 -15.33 -5.25 13.37
C LEU A 394 -14.16 -5.06 12.39
N GLU A 395 -13.18 -5.97 12.37
CA GLU A 395 -12.02 -5.89 11.48
C GLU A 395 -12.45 -5.96 10.02
N ASN A 396 -13.40 -6.85 9.70
CA ASN A 396 -13.93 -6.97 8.34
C ASN A 396 -14.78 -5.76 7.93
N MET A 397 -15.42 -5.07 8.88
CA MET A 397 -16.09 -3.80 8.59
C MET A 397 -15.08 -2.71 8.23
N PHE A 398 -13.93 -2.62 8.91
CA PHE A 398 -12.85 -1.72 8.53
C PHE A 398 -12.26 -2.08 7.16
N THR A 399 -12.04 -3.37 6.90
CA THR A 399 -11.58 -3.86 5.59
C THR A 399 -12.56 -3.46 4.47
N LEU A 400 -13.86 -3.64 4.67
CA LEU A 400 -14.88 -3.23 3.69
C LEU A 400 -14.87 -1.71 3.46
N ALA A 401 -14.71 -0.91 4.51
CA ALA A 401 -14.59 0.54 4.40
C ALA A 401 -13.33 0.96 3.63
N HIS A 402 -12.22 0.25 3.85
CA HIS A 402 -10.96 0.42 3.14
C HIS A 402 -11.13 0.16 1.63
N GLU A 403 -11.63 -1.02 1.27
CA GLU A 403 -11.84 -1.40 -0.14
C GLU A 403 -12.89 -0.51 -0.83
N ALA A 404 -13.90 -0.07 -0.08
CA ALA A 404 -14.84 0.94 -0.56
C ALA A 404 -14.14 2.28 -0.86
N GLY A 405 -13.13 2.68 -0.09
CA GLY A 405 -12.33 3.88 -0.37
C GLY A 405 -11.57 3.79 -1.69
N HIS A 406 -10.91 2.68 -1.97
CA HIS A 406 -10.28 2.41 -3.27
C HIS A 406 -11.30 2.43 -4.40
N SER A 407 -12.43 1.75 -4.21
CA SER A 407 -13.51 1.68 -5.19
C SER A 407 -14.06 3.06 -5.53
N MET A 408 -14.28 3.90 -4.53
CA MET A 408 -14.78 5.26 -4.73
C MET A 408 -13.73 6.18 -5.37
N HIS A 409 -12.45 6.03 -5.04
CA HIS A 409 -11.37 6.76 -5.73
C HIS A 409 -11.35 6.39 -7.23
N SER A 410 -11.40 5.11 -7.55
CA SER A 410 -11.45 4.62 -8.93
C SER A 410 -12.72 5.09 -9.65
N TRP A 411 -13.87 5.06 -8.98
CA TRP A 411 -15.15 5.50 -9.55
C TRP A 411 -15.13 6.99 -9.89
N PHE A 412 -14.71 7.86 -8.95
CA PHE A 412 -14.63 9.30 -9.21
C PHE A 412 -13.58 9.63 -10.28
N THR A 413 -12.42 9.00 -10.25
CA THR A 413 -11.38 9.16 -11.26
C THR A 413 -11.92 8.82 -12.66
N ARG A 414 -12.46 7.61 -12.84
CA ARG A 414 -12.90 7.10 -14.15
C ARG A 414 -14.13 7.84 -14.69
N LYS A 415 -14.97 8.37 -13.80
CA LYS A 415 -16.11 9.22 -14.17
C LYS A 415 -15.69 10.58 -14.72
N ASN A 416 -14.61 11.16 -14.20
CA ASN A 416 -14.25 12.56 -14.44
C ASN A 416 -13.01 12.73 -15.32
N GLN A 417 -12.20 11.68 -15.51
CA GLN A 417 -10.99 11.75 -16.31
C GLN A 417 -11.12 10.97 -17.61
N PRO A 418 -10.43 11.38 -18.69
CA PRO A 418 -10.24 10.53 -19.86
C PRO A 418 -9.35 9.34 -19.51
N TYR A 419 -9.36 8.30 -20.33
CA TYR A 419 -8.61 7.06 -20.09
C TYR A 419 -7.14 7.30 -19.73
N THR A 420 -6.46 8.21 -20.46
CA THR A 420 -5.02 8.49 -20.21
C THR A 420 -4.72 8.94 -18.78
N TYR A 421 -5.73 9.40 -18.04
CA TYR A 421 -5.65 9.83 -16.63
C TYR A 421 -6.68 9.09 -15.75
N GLY A 422 -7.25 8.01 -16.28
CA GLY A 422 -8.32 7.24 -15.63
C GLY A 422 -7.88 6.37 -14.46
N ASP A 423 -6.62 6.47 -14.06
CA ASP A 423 -6.04 5.77 -12.91
C ASP A 423 -5.19 6.75 -12.08
N TYR A 424 -4.77 6.34 -10.89
CA TYR A 424 -3.96 7.14 -9.96
C TYR A 424 -2.69 6.38 -9.56
N THR A 425 -1.67 7.12 -9.11
CA THR A 425 -0.38 6.54 -8.76
C THR A 425 -0.45 5.78 -7.43
N ILE A 426 0.48 4.83 -7.25
CA ILE A 426 0.64 4.08 -5.99
C ILE A 426 0.93 5.00 -4.78
N PHE A 427 1.49 6.20 -5.01
CA PHE A 427 1.78 7.15 -3.95
C PHE A 427 0.52 7.64 -3.22
N VAL A 428 -0.62 7.72 -3.91
CA VAL A 428 -1.89 8.19 -3.35
C VAL A 428 -2.95 7.08 -3.24
N ALA A 429 -2.59 5.86 -3.61
CA ALA A 429 -3.55 4.75 -3.66
C ALA A 429 -4.25 4.52 -2.31
N GLU A 430 -3.49 4.57 -1.21
CA GLU A 430 -4.00 4.31 0.14
C GLU A 430 -4.64 5.54 0.81
N VAL A 431 -4.63 6.69 0.18
CA VAL A 431 -5.17 7.91 0.81
C VAL A 431 -6.68 7.84 0.96
N ALA A 432 -7.39 7.36 -0.05
CA ALA A 432 -8.84 7.27 -0.03
C ALA A 432 -9.35 6.14 0.89
N SER A 433 -8.68 4.98 0.85
CA SER A 433 -8.99 3.83 1.69
C SER A 433 -8.81 4.14 3.17
N THR A 434 -7.66 4.69 3.55
CA THR A 434 -7.36 5.08 4.93
C THR A 434 -8.23 6.27 5.40
N CYS A 435 -8.62 7.19 4.50
CA CYS A 435 -9.57 8.26 4.83
C CYS A 435 -10.95 7.69 5.21
N ASN A 436 -11.45 6.69 4.49
CA ASN A 436 -12.69 6.00 4.83
C ASN A 436 -12.61 5.31 6.20
N GLU A 437 -11.47 4.64 6.49
CA GLU A 437 -11.25 4.04 7.81
C GLU A 437 -11.26 5.08 8.94
N ALA A 438 -10.61 6.23 8.73
CA ALA A 438 -10.59 7.32 9.70
C ALA A 438 -12.00 7.90 9.95
N LEU A 439 -12.80 8.07 8.90
CA LEU A 439 -14.20 8.50 9.00
C LEU A 439 -15.06 7.45 9.72
N LEU A 440 -14.83 6.15 9.42
CA LEU A 440 -15.53 5.05 10.11
C LEU A 440 -15.18 5.01 11.60
N ALA A 441 -13.90 5.12 11.95
CA ALA A 441 -13.48 5.17 13.35
C ALA A 441 -14.11 6.34 14.10
N HIS A 442 -14.10 7.53 13.49
CA HIS A 442 -14.75 8.72 14.05
C HIS A 442 -16.26 8.50 14.26
N HIS A 443 -16.95 7.97 13.25
CA HIS A 443 -18.40 7.68 13.34
C HIS A 443 -18.69 6.69 14.48
N LEU A 444 -17.99 5.56 14.51
CA LEU A 444 -18.21 4.55 15.54
C LEU A 444 -17.95 5.10 16.94
N LEU A 445 -16.87 5.86 17.14
CA LEU A 445 -16.57 6.53 18.42
C LEU A 445 -17.65 7.54 18.84
N SER A 446 -18.35 8.15 17.89
CA SER A 446 -19.44 9.10 18.18
C SER A 446 -20.74 8.45 18.62
N VAL A 447 -21.01 7.21 18.19
CA VAL A 447 -22.28 6.50 18.45
C VAL A 447 -22.15 5.40 19.50
N GLU A 448 -20.94 4.85 19.69
CA GLU A 448 -20.68 3.74 20.58
C GLU A 448 -20.69 4.19 22.05
N LYS A 449 -21.42 3.43 22.87
CA LYS A 449 -21.56 3.70 24.31
C LYS A 449 -20.74 2.77 25.21
N SER A 450 -20.38 1.59 24.71
CA SER A 450 -19.55 0.65 25.44
C SER A 450 -18.12 1.17 25.59
N ALA A 451 -17.67 1.31 26.84
CA ALA A 451 -16.29 1.74 27.11
C ALA A 451 -15.26 0.77 26.56
N ASP A 452 -15.56 -0.53 26.53
CA ASP A 452 -14.66 -1.56 26.01
C ASP A 452 -14.52 -1.45 24.49
N VAL A 453 -15.64 -1.26 23.76
CA VAL A 453 -15.60 -1.04 22.32
C VAL A 453 -14.87 0.26 21.98
N ARG A 454 -15.11 1.34 22.73
CA ARG A 454 -14.41 2.61 22.54
C ARG A 454 -12.90 2.47 22.75
N ARG A 455 -12.48 1.75 23.81
CA ARG A 455 -11.05 1.43 24.05
C ARG A 455 -10.46 0.63 22.90
N TYR A 456 -11.17 -0.37 22.43
CA TYR A 456 -10.73 -1.16 21.27
C TYR A 456 -10.54 -0.29 20.02
N LEU A 457 -11.53 0.54 19.67
CA LEU A 457 -11.48 1.43 18.50
C LEU A 457 -10.32 2.43 18.58
N ILE A 458 -10.13 3.06 19.73
CA ILE A 458 -9.03 4.02 19.92
C ILE A 458 -7.69 3.30 19.86
N ASN A 459 -7.55 2.15 20.52
CA ASN A 459 -6.32 1.36 20.46
C ASN A 459 -6.00 0.91 19.03
N HIS A 460 -7.00 0.54 18.25
CA HIS A 460 -6.82 0.20 16.82
C HIS A 460 -6.21 1.37 16.05
N GLN A 461 -6.67 2.60 16.27
CA GLN A 461 -6.09 3.79 15.63
C GLN A 461 -4.66 4.06 16.12
N LEU A 462 -4.39 3.94 17.42
CA LEU A 462 -3.06 4.11 17.99
C LEU A 462 -2.05 3.09 17.41
N GLU A 463 -2.47 1.83 17.27
CA GLU A 463 -1.65 0.78 16.66
C GLU A 463 -1.41 1.02 15.15
N ALA A 464 -2.40 1.55 14.42
CA ALA A 464 -2.22 1.95 13.03
C ALA A 464 -1.12 3.01 12.89
N PHE A 465 -1.09 4.04 13.74
CA PHE A 465 0.00 5.01 13.75
C PHE A 465 1.34 4.40 14.15
N ARG A 466 1.38 3.57 15.20
CA ARG A 466 2.62 2.92 15.63
C ARG A 466 3.24 2.08 14.53
N THR A 467 2.44 1.28 13.81
CA THR A 467 2.92 0.32 12.81
C THR A 467 3.09 0.92 11.42
N THR A 468 2.19 1.82 11.01
CA THR A 468 2.16 2.36 9.65
C THR A 468 2.85 3.73 9.54
N PHE A 469 2.91 4.50 10.62
CA PHE A 469 3.64 5.77 10.63
C PHE A 469 5.03 5.61 11.25
N PHE A 470 5.13 5.37 12.57
CA PHE A 470 6.41 5.42 13.28
C PHE A 470 7.37 4.31 12.86
N ARG A 471 6.90 3.08 12.80
CA ARG A 471 7.74 1.95 12.38
C ARG A 471 8.21 2.08 10.93
N GLN A 472 7.34 2.51 10.03
CA GLN A 472 7.71 2.69 8.63
C GLN A 472 8.65 3.88 8.43
N THR A 473 8.51 4.94 9.23
CA THR A 473 9.45 6.06 9.21
C THR A 473 10.82 5.66 9.74
N LEU A 474 10.89 4.82 10.80
CA LEU A 474 12.15 4.23 11.27
C LEU A 474 12.84 3.45 10.14
N PHE A 475 12.10 2.63 9.41
CA PHE A 475 12.64 1.88 8.28
C PHE A 475 13.10 2.79 7.14
N ALA A 476 12.33 3.84 6.83
CA ALA A 476 12.71 4.83 5.84
C ALA A 476 14.02 5.56 6.26
N GLU A 477 14.15 5.95 7.53
CA GLU A 477 15.37 6.57 8.06
C GLU A 477 16.57 5.62 7.98
N PHE A 478 16.39 4.33 8.28
CA PHE A 478 17.42 3.31 8.11
C PHE A 478 17.89 3.21 6.66
N GLU A 479 16.98 3.14 5.69
CA GLU A 479 17.33 3.10 4.26
C GLU A 479 18.12 4.34 3.84
N MET A 480 17.69 5.52 4.28
CA MET A 480 18.35 6.79 3.98
C MET A 480 19.78 6.79 4.52
N ILE A 481 19.98 6.44 5.79
CA ILE A 481 21.31 6.43 6.43
C ILE A 481 22.23 5.39 5.77
N ALA A 482 21.72 4.19 5.49
CA ALA A 482 22.52 3.14 4.86
C ALA A 482 22.97 3.53 3.45
N HIS A 483 22.08 4.13 2.64
CA HIS A 483 22.45 4.61 1.31
C HIS A 483 23.44 5.79 1.38
N GLU A 484 23.21 6.77 2.27
CA GLU A 484 24.14 7.90 2.45
C GLU A 484 25.53 7.46 2.90
N ALA A 485 25.63 6.47 3.81
CA ALA A 485 26.91 5.91 4.23
C ALA A 485 27.65 5.26 3.06
N ALA A 486 26.95 4.44 2.26
CA ALA A 486 27.53 3.80 1.08
C ALA A 486 27.93 4.82 -0.01
N GLU A 487 27.16 5.88 -0.23
CA GLU A 487 27.47 6.97 -1.16
C GLU A 487 28.75 7.73 -0.77
N LYS A 488 29.03 7.83 0.56
CA LYS A 488 30.27 8.39 1.12
C LYS A 488 31.45 7.41 1.08
N GLY A 489 31.23 6.17 0.66
CA GLY A 489 32.26 5.15 0.55
C GLY A 489 32.43 4.27 1.81
N GLU A 490 31.52 4.38 2.78
CA GLU A 490 31.53 3.49 3.95
C GLU A 490 31.10 2.07 3.58
N ALA A 491 31.70 1.07 4.21
CA ALA A 491 31.32 -0.33 4.00
C ALA A 491 30.08 -0.69 4.82
N LEU A 492 29.04 -1.21 4.15
CA LEU A 492 27.85 -1.74 4.81
C LEU A 492 28.10 -3.18 5.26
N THR A 493 28.81 -3.34 6.36
CA THR A 493 28.99 -4.64 7.05
C THR A 493 27.78 -4.95 7.92
N ALA A 494 27.64 -6.22 8.35
CA ALA A 494 26.59 -6.61 9.30
C ALA A 494 26.66 -5.76 10.60
N ASP A 495 27.86 -5.52 11.11
CA ASP A 495 28.04 -4.73 12.34
C ASP A 495 27.62 -3.27 12.13
N LYS A 496 27.95 -2.66 10.97
CA LYS A 496 27.51 -1.29 10.65
C LYS A 496 26.00 -1.17 10.51
N LEU A 497 25.37 -2.15 9.87
CA LEU A 497 23.90 -2.17 9.71
C LEU A 497 23.22 -2.41 11.06
N ASN A 498 23.78 -3.30 11.90
CA ASN A 498 23.30 -3.52 13.27
C ASN A 498 23.41 -2.25 14.13
N GLU A 499 24.55 -1.53 14.05
CA GLU A 499 24.75 -0.24 14.74
C GLU A 499 23.67 0.77 14.34
N ILE A 500 23.49 1.01 13.03
CA ILE A 500 22.50 1.97 12.54
C ILE A 500 21.11 1.59 13.01
N PHE A 501 20.73 0.32 12.91
CA PHE A 501 19.38 -0.13 13.26
C PHE A 501 19.11 -0.07 14.77
N LEU A 502 20.10 -0.44 15.59
CA LEU A 502 20.02 -0.34 17.05
C LEU A 502 19.88 1.11 17.51
N ASP A 503 20.71 2.01 16.97
CA ASP A 503 20.67 3.44 17.30
C ASP A 503 19.30 4.06 16.94
N LEU A 504 18.73 3.68 15.81
CA LEU A 504 17.39 4.11 15.42
C LEU A 504 16.32 3.55 16.38
N ASN A 505 16.39 2.29 16.76
CA ASN A 505 15.44 1.74 17.72
C ASN A 505 15.52 2.47 19.07
N ARG A 506 16.73 2.71 19.60
CA ARG A 506 16.95 3.49 20.82
C ARG A 506 16.42 4.92 20.69
N LYS A 507 16.62 5.54 19.53
CA LYS A 507 16.10 6.88 19.23
C LYS A 507 14.57 6.91 19.22
N TYR A 508 13.90 5.94 18.62
CA TYR A 508 12.44 5.93 18.50
C TYR A 508 11.76 5.49 19.81
N TYR A 509 12.21 4.42 20.40
CA TYR A 509 11.57 3.79 21.56
C TYR A 509 12.09 4.31 22.91
N GLY A 510 13.28 4.89 22.95
CA GLY A 510 13.91 5.42 24.18
C GLY A 510 14.08 4.35 25.25
N ASP A 511 14.09 4.77 26.51
CA ASP A 511 14.25 3.88 27.67
C ASP A 511 12.94 3.16 28.07
N VAL A 512 11.84 3.42 27.36
CA VAL A 512 10.54 2.80 27.64
C VAL A 512 10.53 1.34 27.22
N VAL A 513 11.20 1.01 26.12
CA VAL A 513 11.33 -0.36 25.60
C VAL A 513 12.75 -0.86 25.81
N ASP A 514 12.89 -1.99 26.49
CA ASP A 514 14.16 -2.70 26.61
C ASP A 514 14.49 -3.37 25.28
N ASP A 515 15.59 -2.94 24.64
CA ASP A 515 15.98 -3.43 23.31
C ASP A 515 16.58 -4.83 23.31
N ASN A 516 16.99 -5.35 24.49
CA ASN A 516 17.63 -6.66 24.73
C ASN A 516 18.71 -7.07 23.70
N ASP A 517 19.28 -6.12 22.99
CA ASP A 517 20.31 -6.27 21.95
C ASP A 517 19.89 -7.13 20.73
N ALA A 518 18.80 -7.88 20.79
CA ALA A 518 18.36 -8.72 19.68
C ALA A 518 17.74 -7.91 18.52
N VAL A 519 17.19 -6.74 18.81
CA VAL A 519 16.57 -5.87 17.78
C VAL A 519 17.55 -5.38 16.73
N LYS A 520 18.85 -5.33 17.03
CA LYS A 520 19.88 -4.84 16.10
C LYS A 520 19.89 -5.56 14.76
N VAL A 521 19.49 -6.84 14.71
CA VAL A 521 19.49 -7.65 13.49
C VAL A 521 18.14 -7.62 12.76
N GLU A 522 17.13 -6.95 13.28
CA GLU A 522 15.78 -6.97 12.69
C GLU A 522 15.74 -6.45 11.26
N TRP A 523 16.63 -5.53 10.86
CA TRP A 523 16.74 -5.07 9.47
C TRP A 523 16.93 -6.23 8.49
N ALA A 524 17.59 -7.31 8.92
CA ALA A 524 17.91 -8.46 8.07
C ALA A 524 16.66 -9.25 7.61
N ARG A 525 15.53 -9.11 8.31
CA ARG A 525 14.27 -9.80 7.98
C ARG A 525 13.26 -8.95 7.20
N ILE A 526 13.60 -7.72 6.81
CA ILE A 526 12.64 -6.80 6.19
C ILE A 526 12.74 -6.87 4.66
N PRO A 527 11.80 -7.54 3.97
CA PRO A 527 11.86 -7.70 2.51
C PRO A 527 11.71 -6.36 1.77
N HIS A 528 11.04 -5.38 2.37
CA HIS A 528 10.84 -4.06 1.79
C HIS A 528 12.16 -3.33 1.46
N PHE A 529 13.25 -3.61 2.17
CA PHE A 529 14.55 -2.99 1.89
C PHE A 529 15.14 -3.39 0.53
N TYR A 530 14.63 -4.45 -0.09
CA TYR A 530 14.95 -4.83 -1.46
C TYR A 530 14.08 -4.14 -2.51
N ASN A 531 13.03 -3.41 -2.08
CA ASN A 531 12.29 -2.42 -2.85
C ASN A 531 12.56 -1.02 -2.27
N SER A 532 13.79 -0.57 -2.41
CA SER A 532 14.35 0.56 -1.68
C SER A 532 13.55 1.84 -1.81
N PHE A 533 13.43 2.57 -0.70
CA PHE A 533 12.67 3.82 -0.58
C PHE A 533 11.17 3.69 -0.89
N TYR A 534 10.61 2.52 -0.64
CA TYR A 534 9.17 2.32 -0.79
C TYR A 534 8.39 2.66 0.49
N VAL A 535 8.92 2.29 1.67
CA VAL A 535 8.15 2.26 2.93
C VAL A 535 7.72 3.64 3.45
N TYR A 536 8.38 4.73 3.05
CA TYR A 536 7.95 6.08 3.41
C TYR A 536 6.53 6.40 2.90
N LYS A 537 6.09 5.74 1.82
CA LYS A 537 4.75 5.92 1.22
C LYS A 537 3.65 5.49 2.19
N TYR A 538 3.89 4.54 3.06
CA TYR A 538 2.95 4.16 4.11
C TYR A 538 2.73 5.32 5.10
N ALA A 539 3.81 5.90 5.60
CA ALA A 539 3.75 6.99 6.57
C ALA A 539 3.18 8.28 5.96
N THR A 540 3.53 8.61 4.71
CA THR A 540 2.94 9.76 4.01
C THR A 540 1.46 9.52 3.68
N GLY A 541 1.09 8.29 3.34
CA GLY A 541 -0.28 7.90 3.04
C GLY A 541 -1.23 8.07 4.24
N ILE A 542 -0.86 7.47 5.40
CA ILE A 542 -1.67 7.62 6.62
C ILE A 542 -1.71 9.09 7.08
N SER A 543 -0.61 9.83 6.94
CA SER A 543 -0.59 11.26 7.28
C SER A 543 -1.54 12.08 6.42
N ALA A 544 -1.52 11.86 5.10
CA ALA A 544 -2.41 12.56 4.18
C ALA A 544 -3.88 12.21 4.44
N ALA A 545 -4.18 10.92 4.59
CA ALA A 545 -5.55 10.44 4.84
C ALA A 545 -6.14 10.99 6.14
N THR A 546 -5.37 10.94 7.24
CA THR A 546 -5.80 11.46 8.54
C THR A 546 -6.01 12.97 8.50
N ALA A 547 -5.10 13.72 7.86
CA ALA A 547 -5.25 15.18 7.71
C ALA A 547 -6.48 15.54 6.86
N LEU A 548 -6.75 14.81 5.79
CA LEU A 548 -7.96 15.00 4.96
C LEU A 548 -9.23 14.68 5.73
N ALA A 549 -9.29 13.55 6.45
CA ALA A 549 -10.44 13.20 7.27
C ALA A 549 -10.70 14.26 8.35
N SER A 550 -9.66 14.75 9.03
CA SER A 550 -9.77 15.84 10.01
C SER A 550 -10.31 17.13 9.38
N GLN A 551 -9.83 17.52 8.20
CA GLN A 551 -10.36 18.70 7.48
C GLN A 551 -11.82 18.50 7.06
N ILE A 552 -12.20 17.32 6.55
CA ILE A 552 -13.59 17.01 6.19
C ILE A 552 -14.52 17.17 7.39
N LEU A 553 -14.12 16.66 8.55
CA LEU A 553 -14.93 16.71 9.78
C LEU A 553 -15.01 18.12 10.39
N SER A 554 -13.94 18.91 10.29
CA SER A 554 -13.87 20.24 10.92
C SER A 554 -14.33 21.39 10.01
N GLU A 555 -14.01 21.34 8.71
CA GLU A 555 -14.32 22.42 7.76
C GLU A 555 -15.62 22.16 6.97
N GLY A 556 -16.07 20.90 6.87
CA GLY A 556 -17.27 20.51 6.12
C GLY A 556 -17.17 20.70 4.60
N ALA A 557 -18.18 21.29 4.00
CA ALA A 557 -18.34 21.37 2.54
C ALA A 557 -17.11 21.89 1.75
N PRO A 558 -16.35 22.91 2.20
CA PRO A 558 -15.15 23.34 1.49
C PRO A 558 -14.07 22.25 1.40
N ALA A 559 -13.81 21.50 2.47
CA ALA A 559 -12.86 20.41 2.48
C ALA A 559 -13.35 19.22 1.66
N VAL A 560 -14.63 18.88 1.75
CA VAL A 560 -15.27 17.85 0.92
C VAL A 560 -15.09 18.15 -0.57
N LYS A 561 -15.34 19.40 -1.00
CA LYS A 561 -15.13 19.80 -2.39
C LYS A 561 -13.69 19.58 -2.86
N ARG A 562 -12.70 19.93 -2.03
CA ARG A 562 -11.28 19.70 -2.34
C ARG A 562 -10.97 18.21 -2.42
N TYR A 563 -11.46 17.42 -1.46
CA TYR A 563 -11.26 15.98 -1.41
C TYR A 563 -11.88 15.25 -2.59
N VAL A 564 -13.15 15.52 -2.92
CA VAL A 564 -13.81 14.93 -4.10
C VAL A 564 -13.10 15.37 -5.39
N GLY A 565 -12.60 16.62 -5.43
CA GLY A 565 -11.76 17.10 -6.52
C GLY A 565 -10.47 16.28 -6.67
N PHE A 566 -9.83 15.91 -5.57
CA PHE A 566 -8.68 14.99 -5.56
C PHE A 566 -9.07 13.61 -6.09
N LEU A 567 -10.13 12.98 -5.58
CA LEU A 567 -10.61 11.68 -6.04
C LEU A 567 -10.95 11.67 -7.55
N SER A 568 -11.40 12.83 -8.07
CA SER A 568 -11.80 13.01 -9.45
C SER A 568 -10.65 13.30 -10.41
N SER A 569 -9.43 13.43 -9.92
CA SER A 569 -8.30 13.94 -10.71
C SER A 569 -7.44 12.86 -11.35
N GLY A 570 -7.52 11.62 -10.89
CA GLY A 570 -6.67 10.53 -11.38
C GLY A 570 -5.19 10.90 -11.40
N SER A 571 -4.52 10.66 -12.52
CA SER A 571 -3.12 11.07 -12.75
C SER A 571 -2.99 12.30 -13.66
N SER A 572 -3.97 13.22 -13.64
CA SER A 572 -3.92 14.44 -14.47
C SER A 572 -2.92 15.49 -13.99
N LYS A 573 -2.34 15.31 -12.80
CA LYS A 573 -1.27 16.11 -12.19
C LYS A 573 -0.38 15.21 -11.34
N TYR A 574 0.77 15.73 -10.92
CA TYR A 574 1.62 15.02 -9.96
C TYR A 574 0.89 14.78 -8.63
N SER A 575 1.13 13.64 -8.00
CA SER A 575 0.45 13.24 -6.76
C SER A 575 0.60 14.25 -5.62
N ILE A 576 1.78 14.86 -5.49
CA ILE A 576 2.03 15.91 -4.49
C ILE A 576 1.17 17.16 -4.75
N ASP A 577 1.01 17.55 -6.02
CA ASP A 577 0.18 18.71 -6.39
C ASP A 577 -1.31 18.41 -6.17
N LEU A 578 -1.74 17.19 -6.43
CA LEU A 578 -3.10 16.74 -6.16
C LEU A 578 -3.43 16.80 -4.67
N LEU A 579 -2.56 16.27 -3.82
CA LEU A 579 -2.71 16.35 -2.37
C LEU A 579 -2.68 17.79 -1.85
N LYS A 580 -1.78 18.61 -2.39
CA LYS A 580 -1.72 20.04 -2.08
C LYS A 580 -3.02 20.77 -2.46
N GLY A 581 -3.58 20.46 -3.62
CA GLY A 581 -4.89 20.95 -4.05
C GLY A 581 -6.04 20.50 -3.14
N ALA A 582 -5.92 19.33 -2.53
CA ALA A 582 -6.85 18.82 -1.54
C ALA A 582 -6.69 19.45 -0.14
N GLY A 583 -5.62 20.25 0.09
CA GLY A 583 -5.34 20.91 1.36
C GLY A 583 -4.23 20.23 2.19
N VAL A 584 -3.52 19.26 1.60
CA VAL A 584 -2.46 18.49 2.27
C VAL A 584 -1.13 18.66 1.52
N ASP A 585 -0.29 19.57 1.98
CA ASP A 585 1.04 19.81 1.44
C ASP A 585 2.10 18.99 2.20
N LEU A 586 2.47 17.82 1.69
CA LEU A 586 3.49 16.95 2.27
C LEU A 586 4.92 17.49 2.12
N SER A 587 5.15 18.51 1.29
CA SER A 587 6.43 19.19 1.22
C SER A 587 6.69 20.10 2.44
N SER A 588 5.64 20.35 3.23
CA SER A 588 5.66 21.06 4.51
C SER A 588 5.40 20.09 5.67
N PRO A 589 6.00 20.29 6.86
CA PRO A 589 5.72 19.45 8.03
C PRO A 589 4.27 19.58 8.56
N LYS A 590 3.54 20.63 8.17
CA LYS A 590 2.22 20.98 8.72
C LYS A 590 1.20 19.84 8.59
N ALA A 591 1.12 19.19 7.43
CA ALA A 591 0.16 18.10 7.20
C ALA A 591 0.47 16.87 8.06
N ILE A 592 1.76 16.53 8.18
CA ILE A 592 2.21 15.41 9.01
C ILE A 592 1.94 15.70 10.49
N LYS A 593 2.24 16.93 10.95
CA LYS A 593 1.93 17.37 12.33
C LYS A 593 0.43 17.26 12.63
N SER A 594 -0.42 17.74 11.72
CA SER A 594 -1.89 17.63 11.89
C SER A 594 -2.35 16.18 12.06
N ALA A 595 -1.78 15.23 11.33
CA ALA A 595 -2.08 13.81 11.50
C ALA A 595 -1.58 13.27 12.85
N LEU A 596 -0.40 13.68 13.29
CA LEU A 596 0.17 13.26 14.58
C LEU A 596 -0.51 13.92 15.78
N ASP A 597 -1.11 15.09 15.60
CA ASP A 597 -1.98 15.69 16.60
C ASP A 597 -3.24 14.83 16.82
N VAL A 598 -3.81 14.23 15.76
CA VAL A 598 -4.91 13.26 15.88
C VAL A 598 -4.46 12.01 16.65
N PHE A 599 -3.25 11.51 16.41
CA PHE A 599 -2.68 10.41 17.20
C PHE A 599 -2.58 10.78 18.69
N LYS A 600 -2.11 11.98 18.98
CA LYS A 600 -2.03 12.50 20.36
C LYS A 600 -3.43 12.61 20.99
N ASP A 601 -4.42 13.11 20.25
CA ASP A 601 -5.80 13.24 20.74
C ASP A 601 -6.42 11.85 21.04
N TYR A 602 -6.16 10.84 20.21
CA TYR A 602 -6.57 9.46 20.52
C TYR A 602 -5.88 8.94 21.79
N LEU A 603 -4.61 9.23 21.99
CA LEU A 603 -3.90 8.84 23.21
C LEU A 603 -4.48 9.51 24.45
N ASP A 604 -4.77 10.81 24.39
CA ASP A 604 -5.40 11.55 25.49
C ASP A 604 -6.79 10.96 25.86
N GLN A 605 -7.59 10.60 24.85
CA GLN A 605 -8.88 9.93 25.05
C GLN A 605 -8.72 8.51 25.65
N PHE A 606 -7.70 7.78 25.20
CA PHE A 606 -7.44 6.42 25.69
C PHE A 606 -7.08 6.41 27.17
N GLU A 607 -6.20 7.31 27.61
CA GLU A 607 -5.83 7.48 29.03
C GLU A 607 -7.06 7.81 29.89
N GLN A 608 -7.91 8.74 29.45
CA GLN A 608 -9.15 9.08 30.17
C GLN A 608 -10.10 7.88 30.35
N LEU A 609 -10.18 7.01 29.34
CA LEU A 609 -11.01 5.79 29.40
C LEU A 609 -10.42 4.73 30.32
N LEU A 610 -9.09 4.67 30.48
CA LEU A 610 -8.45 3.75 31.43
C LEU A 610 -8.60 4.25 32.88
N ASP A 611 -8.38 5.53 33.12
CA ASP A 611 -8.49 6.13 34.45
C ASP A 611 -9.93 6.03 35.02
N SER A 612 -10.93 6.18 34.14
CA SER A 612 -12.35 6.07 34.58
C SER A 612 -12.76 4.67 35.04
N ASN A 613 -12.01 3.64 34.70
CA ASN A 613 -12.22 2.24 35.17
C ASN A 613 -11.52 1.94 36.50
N SER A 614 -10.42 2.65 36.81
CA SER A 614 -9.71 2.48 38.09
C SER A 614 -10.50 3.04 39.28
N LEU A 615 -11.60 3.78 39.02
CA LEU A 615 -12.48 4.37 40.01
C LEU A 615 -13.78 3.57 40.24
N LYS A 616 -13.99 2.45 39.55
CA LYS A 616 -15.08 1.49 39.77
C LYS A 616 -14.58 0.18 40.36
#